data_43736e1b15f98de415a8536ec943d620
#
_entry.id   43736e1b15f98de415a8536ec943d620
#
_cell.length_a   1.000
_cell.length_b   1.000
_cell.length_c   1.000
_cell.angle_alpha   90.00
_cell.angle_beta   90.00
_cell.angle_gamma   90.00
#
_symmetry.space_group_name_H-M   'P 1'
#
loop_
_entity.id
_entity.type
_entity.pdbx_description
1 polymer ?
#
loop_
_entity_poly.entity_id
_entity_poly.type
_entity_poly.pdbx_seq_one_letter_code
_entity_poly.pdbx_strand_id
1 'polypeptide(L)'
;MTDPSRTAAVRSYLQAAFPQHELTDKSRGANGHDFKLAREGSAYKVTVKRSFLDDHTPEEIDGLLRRWQMERTLKKSETAGVIVGNGGLCVAWPDAPPS
;
A
#
# COMPACT_ATOMS: atom_id res chain seq x y z
N MET A 1 5.12 -18.68 0.37
CA MET A 1 5.57 -17.76 1.44
C MET A 1 6.06 -16.47 0.79
N THR A 2 5.52 -15.34 1.21
CA THR A 2 5.92 -14.05 0.64
C THR A 2 7.32 -13.65 1.11
N ASP A 3 8.17 -13.25 0.18
CA ASP A 3 9.52 -12.80 0.50
C ASP A 3 9.45 -11.51 1.34
N PRO A 4 10.04 -11.48 2.54
CA PRO A 4 9.98 -10.28 3.40
C PRO A 4 10.64 -9.04 2.77
N SER A 5 11.56 -9.22 1.81
CA SER A 5 12.18 -8.08 1.13
C SER A 5 11.18 -7.31 0.27
N ARG A 6 10.18 -8.01 -0.28
CA ARG A 6 9.14 -7.36 -1.09
C ARG A 6 8.22 -6.50 -0.23
N THR A 7 7.78 -7.01 0.91
CA THR A 7 6.99 -6.20 1.84
C THR A 7 7.80 -5.07 2.43
N ALA A 8 9.10 -5.29 2.67
CA ALA A 8 10.00 -4.26 3.15
C ALA A 8 10.15 -3.12 2.15
N ALA A 9 10.12 -3.41 0.85
CA ALA A 9 10.18 -2.38 -0.19
C ALA A 9 8.96 -1.45 -0.11
N VAL A 10 7.76 -2.01 0.09
CA VAL A 10 6.54 -1.23 0.27
C VAL A 10 6.63 -0.39 1.54
N ARG A 11 7.08 -1.01 2.64
CA ARG A 11 7.24 -0.32 3.91
C ARG A 11 8.20 0.85 3.80
N SER A 12 9.35 0.64 3.17
CA SER A 12 10.36 1.69 2.98
C SER A 12 9.81 2.86 2.18
N TYR A 13 9.06 2.56 1.11
CA TYR A 13 8.43 3.60 0.32
C TYR A 13 7.45 4.43 1.16
N LEU A 14 6.59 3.76 1.92
CA LEU A 14 5.59 4.44 2.75
C LEU A 14 6.23 5.25 3.86
N GLN A 15 7.28 4.74 4.50
CA GLN A 15 7.99 5.47 5.54
C GLN A 15 8.68 6.72 4.99
N ALA A 16 9.24 6.63 3.78
CA ALA A 16 9.87 7.78 3.14
C ALA A 16 8.83 8.82 2.71
N ALA A 17 7.68 8.37 2.24
CA ALA A 17 6.61 9.27 1.79
C ALA A 17 5.86 9.93 2.96
N PHE A 18 5.73 9.21 4.07
CA PHE A 18 4.98 9.68 5.24
C PHE A 18 5.83 9.54 6.52
N PRO A 19 6.93 10.29 6.64
CA PRO A 19 7.87 10.09 7.76
C PRO A 19 7.29 10.45 9.12
N GLN A 20 6.19 11.20 9.16
CA GLN A 20 5.55 11.63 10.41
C GLN A 20 4.41 10.70 10.83
N HIS A 21 4.10 9.70 10.03
CA HIS A 21 3.05 8.72 10.34
C HIS A 21 3.66 7.48 10.97
N GLU A 22 2.92 6.89 11.91
CA GLU A 22 3.29 5.58 12.45
C GLU A 22 2.85 4.51 11.47
N LEU A 23 3.79 3.70 11.04
CA LEU A 23 3.53 2.62 10.09
C LEU A 23 3.43 1.29 10.82
N THR A 24 2.30 0.63 10.65
CA THR A 24 2.10 -0.74 11.11
C THR A 24 1.71 -1.60 9.91
N ASP A 25 1.96 -2.90 10.00
CA ASP A 25 1.65 -3.80 8.91
C ASP A 25 1.19 -5.15 9.46
N LYS A 26 0.40 -5.85 8.64
CA LYS A 26 -0.14 -7.14 9.00
C LYS A 26 -0.28 -8.02 7.77
N SER A 27 0.24 -9.24 7.83
CA SER A 27 0.10 -10.20 6.76
C SER A 27 -1.32 -10.77 6.72
N ARG A 28 -1.87 -10.89 5.51
CA ARG A 28 -3.16 -11.56 5.29
C ARG A 28 -2.98 -12.92 4.61
N GLY A 29 -1.79 -13.49 4.67
CA GLY A 29 -1.50 -14.77 4.06
C GLY A 29 -1.70 -14.75 2.55
N ALA A 30 -2.58 -15.59 2.03
CA ALA A 30 -2.83 -15.70 0.59
C ALA A 30 -3.45 -14.43 -0.02
N ASN A 31 -4.06 -13.56 0.80
CA ASN A 31 -4.73 -12.35 0.32
C ASN A 31 -3.80 -11.14 0.19
N GLY A 32 -2.57 -11.24 0.67
CA GLY A 32 -1.60 -10.16 0.55
C GLY A 32 -1.14 -9.61 1.89
N HIS A 33 -0.89 -8.30 1.92
CA HIS A 33 -0.34 -7.63 3.09
C HIS A 33 -0.98 -6.27 3.27
N ASP A 34 -1.39 -5.93 4.49
CA ASP A 34 -1.97 -4.64 4.82
C ASP A 34 -0.94 -3.75 5.50
N PHE A 35 -0.93 -2.48 5.11
CA PHE A 35 -0.14 -1.44 5.76
C PHE A 35 -1.08 -0.35 6.25
N LYS A 36 -0.79 0.19 7.43
CA LYS A 36 -1.55 1.29 7.99
C LYS A 36 -0.60 2.39 8.41
N LEU A 37 -0.90 3.59 7.95
CA LEU A 37 -0.17 4.80 8.33
C LEU A 37 -1.10 5.64 9.19
N ALA A 38 -0.70 5.89 10.43
CA ALA A 38 -1.54 6.61 11.37
C ALA A 38 -0.81 7.82 11.95
N ARG A 39 -1.52 8.93 12.04
CA ARG A 39 -1.06 10.15 12.65
C ARG A 39 -2.29 10.81 13.27
N GLU A 40 -2.08 11.66 14.26
CA GLU A 40 -3.17 12.41 14.86
C GLU A 40 -3.97 13.15 13.78
N GLY A 41 -5.24 12.84 13.67
CA GLY A 41 -6.13 13.43 12.69
C GLY A 41 -6.04 12.88 11.28
N SER A 42 -5.23 11.84 11.05
CA SER A 42 -5.04 11.28 9.71
C SER A 42 -4.72 9.78 9.79
N ALA A 43 -5.29 9.02 8.89
CA ALA A 43 -4.99 7.60 8.78
C ALA A 43 -5.16 7.14 7.33
N TYR A 44 -4.18 6.38 6.83
CA TYR A 44 -4.23 5.80 5.49
C TYR A 44 -4.11 4.30 5.59
N LYS A 45 -4.82 3.59 4.73
CA LYS A 45 -4.75 2.13 4.64
C LYS A 45 -4.30 1.72 3.25
N VAL A 46 -3.39 0.75 3.20
CA VAL A 46 -2.89 0.21 1.94
C VAL A 46 -2.96 -1.30 2.01
N THR A 47 -3.61 -1.92 1.04
CA THR A 47 -3.62 -3.36 0.88
C THR A 47 -2.85 -3.71 -0.38
N VAL A 48 -1.79 -4.49 -0.23
CA VAL A 48 -0.98 -4.95 -1.36
C VAL A 48 -1.34 -6.38 -1.65
N LYS A 49 -1.81 -6.66 -2.87
CA LYS A 49 -2.18 -8.02 -3.25
C LYS A 49 -0.96 -8.91 -3.32
N ARG A 50 -1.12 -10.17 -2.92
CA ARG A 50 -0.04 -11.14 -2.94
C ARG A 50 0.52 -11.35 -4.34
N SER A 51 -0.35 -11.38 -5.35
CA SER A 51 0.09 -11.54 -6.74
C SER A 51 1.03 -10.41 -7.17
N PHE A 52 0.77 -9.19 -6.72
CA PHE A 52 1.67 -8.07 -6.98
C PHE A 52 3.04 -8.30 -6.34
N LEU A 53 3.07 -8.74 -5.09
CA LEU A 53 4.32 -9.01 -4.38
C LEU A 53 5.09 -10.16 -5.03
N ASP A 54 4.39 -11.22 -5.44
CA ASP A 54 5.03 -12.41 -6.02
C ASP A 54 5.57 -12.15 -7.44
N ASP A 55 4.92 -11.25 -8.18
CA ASP A 55 5.26 -11.00 -9.58
C ASP A 55 6.32 -9.91 -9.79
N HIS A 56 6.75 -9.26 -8.72
CA HIS A 56 7.70 -8.14 -8.82
C HIS A 56 8.86 -8.31 -7.84
N THR A 57 10.04 -7.81 -8.24
CA THR A 57 11.19 -7.75 -7.33
C THR A 57 11.05 -6.53 -6.40
N PRO A 58 11.81 -6.47 -5.29
CA PRO A 58 11.77 -5.28 -4.42
C PRO A 58 12.07 -3.97 -5.15
N GLU A 59 13.02 -3.98 -6.07
CA GLU A 59 13.36 -2.80 -6.86
C GLU A 59 12.22 -2.39 -7.79
N GLU A 60 11.55 -3.37 -8.40
CA GLU A 60 10.40 -3.12 -9.25
C GLU A 60 9.23 -2.54 -8.44
N ILE A 61 9.00 -3.07 -7.25
CA ILE A 61 7.94 -2.59 -6.36
C ILE A 61 8.15 -1.12 -6.03
N ASP A 62 9.35 -0.76 -5.58
CA ASP A 62 9.66 0.63 -5.26
C ASP A 62 9.47 1.54 -6.48
N GLY A 63 9.97 1.12 -7.64
CA GLY A 63 9.84 1.89 -8.87
C GLY A 63 8.40 2.07 -9.31
N LEU A 64 7.56 1.03 -9.20
CA LEU A 64 6.16 1.09 -9.57
C LEU A 64 5.36 2.00 -8.63
N LEU A 65 5.60 1.92 -7.33
CA LEU A 65 4.91 2.76 -6.36
C LEU A 65 5.22 4.24 -6.61
N ARG A 66 6.46 4.55 -6.94
CA ARG A 66 6.87 5.91 -7.31
C ARG A 66 6.22 6.34 -8.62
N ARG A 67 6.24 5.48 -9.62
CA ARG A 67 5.68 5.75 -10.94
C ARG A 67 4.18 5.99 -10.88
N TRP A 68 3.47 5.21 -10.05
CA TRP A 68 2.03 5.34 -9.88
C TRP A 68 1.66 6.47 -8.91
N GLN A 69 2.64 7.15 -8.33
CA GLN A 69 2.42 8.25 -7.39
C GLN A 69 1.51 7.86 -6.22
N MET A 70 1.86 6.75 -5.58
CA MET A 70 1.07 6.19 -4.49
C MET A 70 0.88 7.19 -3.35
N GLU A 71 1.92 7.95 -3.02
CA GLU A 71 1.84 9.00 -2.00
C GLU A 71 0.73 9.99 -2.31
N ARG A 72 0.66 10.46 -3.57
CA ARG A 72 -0.35 11.41 -4.00
C ARG A 72 -1.74 10.79 -3.95
N THR A 73 -1.86 9.53 -4.37
CA THR A 73 -3.13 8.78 -4.34
C THR A 73 -3.64 8.65 -2.92
N LEU A 74 -2.76 8.30 -1.98
CA LEU A 74 -3.12 8.18 -0.56
C LEU A 74 -3.59 9.52 0.02
N LYS A 75 -2.88 10.59 -0.28
CA LYS A 75 -3.25 11.93 0.18
C LYS A 75 -4.62 12.37 -0.33
N LYS A 76 -4.95 11.99 -1.56
CA LYS A 76 -6.26 12.30 -2.15
C LYS A 76 -7.37 11.42 -1.57
N SER A 77 -7.08 10.16 -1.28
CA SER A 77 -8.08 9.22 -0.79
C SER A 77 -8.44 9.43 0.67
N GLU A 78 -7.57 10.06 1.43
CA GLU A 78 -7.74 10.33 2.87
C GLU A 78 -8.14 9.07 3.65
N THR A 79 -9.42 8.93 4.04
CA THR A 79 -9.90 7.81 4.82
C THR A 79 -10.17 6.54 4.01
N ALA A 80 -10.19 6.64 2.68
CA ALA A 80 -10.36 5.47 1.84
C ALA A 80 -9.06 4.64 1.81
N GLY A 81 -9.20 3.33 1.61
CA GLY A 81 -8.05 2.46 1.45
C GLY A 81 -7.56 2.46 0.01
N VAL A 82 -6.30 2.11 -0.19
CA VAL A 82 -5.73 1.92 -1.52
C VAL A 82 -5.33 0.46 -1.67
N ILE A 83 -5.70 -0.16 -2.78
CA ILE A 83 -5.33 -1.53 -3.10
C ILE A 83 -4.30 -1.50 -4.21
N VAL A 84 -3.14 -2.12 -3.96
CA VAL A 84 -2.06 -2.24 -4.94
C VAL A 84 -2.15 -3.61 -5.60
N GLY A 85 -2.31 -3.63 -6.91
CA GLY A 85 -2.34 -4.85 -7.70
C GLY A 85 -1.52 -4.72 -8.96
N ASN A 86 -1.46 -5.79 -9.76
CA ASN A 86 -0.67 -5.81 -11.00
C ASN A 86 -1.15 -4.79 -12.03
N GLY A 87 -2.41 -4.40 -11.97
CA GLY A 87 -2.97 -3.40 -12.88
C GLY A 87 -2.81 -1.95 -12.43
N GLY A 88 -2.24 -1.71 -11.25
CA GLY A 88 -2.03 -0.37 -10.72
C GLY A 88 -2.68 -0.17 -9.37
N LEU A 89 -2.95 1.08 -9.03
CA LEU A 89 -3.56 1.46 -7.76
C LEU A 89 -5.08 1.57 -7.92
N CYS A 90 -5.81 1.09 -6.90
CA CYS A 90 -7.26 1.14 -6.87
C CYS A 90 -7.69 1.74 -5.53
N VAL A 91 -8.56 2.72 -5.55
CA VAL A 91 -9.07 3.32 -4.31
C VAL A 91 -10.28 2.53 -3.84
N ALA A 92 -10.21 2.03 -2.60
CA ALA A 92 -11.29 1.25 -2.00
C ALA A 92 -12.07 2.14 -1.04
N TRP A 93 -13.13 2.76 -1.53
CA TRP A 93 -14.02 3.59 -0.70
C TRP A 93 -14.88 2.70 0.18
N PRO A 94 -14.82 2.83 1.51
CA PRO A 94 -15.59 1.95 2.39
C PRO A 94 -17.11 2.07 2.19
N ASP A 95 -17.56 3.22 1.79
CA ASP A 95 -18.99 3.48 1.56
C ASP A 95 -19.36 3.58 0.08
N ALA A 96 -18.47 3.10 -0.80
CA ALA A 96 -18.75 3.16 -2.22
C ALA A 96 -19.95 2.28 -2.59
N PRO A 97 -20.92 2.80 -3.35
CA PRO A 97 -22.01 1.96 -3.78
C PRO A 97 -21.50 0.86 -4.71
N PRO A 98 -22.07 -0.32 -4.64
CA PRO A 98 -21.69 -1.39 -5.55
C PRO A 98 -21.99 -0.95 -6.98
N SER A 99 -20.97 -0.99 -7.79
CA SER A 99 -21.09 -0.62 -9.20
C SER A 99 -21.33 -1.82 -10.06
#